data_440d27239be4af80841c7554818638bd
#
_entry.id   440d27239be4af80841c7554818638bd
#
_cell.length_a   1.000
_cell.length_b   1.000
_cell.length_c   1.000
_cell.angle_alpha   90.00
_cell.angle_beta   90.00
_cell.angle_gamma   90.00
#
_symmetry.space_group_name_H-M   'P 1'
#
loop_
_entity.id
_entity.type
_entity.pdbx_description
1 polymer ?
#
loop_
_entity_poly.entity_id
_entity_poly.type
_entity_poly.pdbx_seq_one_letter_code
_entity_poly.pdbx_strand_id
1 'polypeptide(L)'
;MSGRELFERNRARLLDLLKQLAYEEREVILSSGQKSNFYIDCKQAVLSAEGHFLVGWLFNRVIAEHAPDVEAVGGLTMGADPLASAVATVSYLGGRPLDAFYVRKEAKGHGTAQWLEGRKLLRPGMPVAILEDVVTTGGSALKAIARAREFGLRVSLIVGLVDREEGGREALERGAPLQTLFRRREFI
;
A
#
# COMPACT_ATOMS: atom_id res chain seq x y z
N MET A 1 -11.63 -25.46 4.15
CA MET A 1 -11.80 -24.09 3.61
C MET A 1 -10.77 -23.89 2.51
N SER A 2 -11.22 -23.57 1.30
CA SER A 2 -10.33 -23.28 0.18
C SER A 2 -9.53 -21.97 0.40
N GLY A 3 -8.43 -21.79 -0.33
CA GLY A 3 -7.65 -20.56 -0.26
C GLY A 3 -8.47 -19.32 -0.64
N ARG A 4 -9.42 -19.45 -1.56
CA ARG A 4 -10.35 -18.38 -1.97
C ARG A 4 -11.36 -18.05 -0.87
N GLU A 5 -11.96 -19.05 -0.24
CA GLU A 5 -12.88 -18.80 0.90
C GLU A 5 -12.20 -18.10 2.06
N LEU A 6 -10.94 -18.46 2.34
CA LEU A 6 -10.14 -17.80 3.37
C LEU A 6 -9.84 -16.34 2.99
N PHE A 7 -9.52 -16.06 1.72
CA PHE A 7 -9.30 -14.72 1.22
C PHE A 7 -10.54 -13.84 1.39
N GLU A 8 -11.69 -14.32 0.94
CA GLU A 8 -12.94 -13.53 1.04
C GLU A 8 -13.36 -13.29 2.50
N ARG A 9 -13.19 -14.26 3.38
CA ARG A 9 -13.45 -14.10 4.81
C ARG A 9 -12.55 -13.02 5.45
N ASN A 10 -11.26 -13.09 5.19
CA ASN A 10 -10.30 -12.14 5.75
C ASN A 10 -10.51 -10.73 5.15
N ARG A 11 -10.85 -10.66 3.86
CA ARG A 11 -11.19 -9.41 3.18
C ARG A 11 -12.45 -8.77 3.79
N ALA A 12 -13.52 -9.55 3.98
CA ALA A 12 -14.74 -9.07 4.62
C ALA A 12 -14.46 -8.54 6.04
N ARG A 13 -13.67 -9.31 6.83
CA ARG A 13 -13.32 -8.89 8.19
C ARG A 13 -12.50 -7.59 8.22
N LEU A 14 -11.56 -7.41 7.28
CA LEU A 14 -10.80 -6.16 7.18
C LEU A 14 -11.69 -5.00 6.76
N LEU A 15 -12.67 -5.21 5.86
CA LEU A 15 -13.65 -4.20 5.49
C LEU A 15 -14.46 -3.74 6.71
N ASP A 16 -14.91 -4.66 7.55
CA ASP A 16 -15.65 -4.34 8.78
C ASP A 16 -14.80 -3.49 9.74
N LEU A 17 -13.52 -3.85 9.92
CA LEU A 17 -12.60 -3.05 10.74
C LEU A 17 -12.37 -1.65 10.17
N LEU A 18 -12.21 -1.53 8.86
CA LEU A 18 -12.05 -0.24 8.19
C LEU A 18 -13.32 0.63 8.35
N LYS A 19 -14.50 0.03 8.22
CA LYS A 19 -15.78 0.74 8.44
C LYS A 19 -15.93 1.21 9.88
N GLN A 20 -15.51 0.42 10.85
CA GLN A 20 -15.66 0.73 12.28
C GLN A 20 -14.64 1.74 12.78
N LEU A 21 -13.40 1.70 12.32
CA LEU A 21 -12.29 2.43 12.91
C LEU A 21 -11.73 3.54 12.02
N ALA A 22 -11.89 3.44 10.71
CA ALA A 22 -11.19 4.28 9.75
C ALA A 22 -12.11 5.18 8.91
N TYR A 23 -13.33 4.74 8.64
CA TYR A 23 -14.28 5.46 7.81
C TYR A 23 -15.16 6.40 8.62
N GLU A 24 -15.36 7.61 8.12
CA GLU A 24 -16.31 8.60 8.67
C GLU A 24 -17.09 9.25 7.53
N GLU A 25 -18.41 9.32 7.68
CA GLU A 25 -19.25 10.13 6.82
C GLU A 25 -19.22 11.57 7.34
N ARG A 26 -18.31 12.38 6.80
CA ARG A 26 -18.20 13.81 7.14
C ARG A 26 -17.77 14.63 5.93
N GLU A 27 -18.23 15.88 5.88
CA GLU A 27 -17.77 16.81 4.84
C GLU A 27 -16.28 17.11 5.02
N VAL A 28 -15.51 16.88 3.95
CA VAL A 28 -14.08 17.20 3.87
C VAL A 28 -13.81 17.94 2.56
N ILE A 29 -12.84 18.84 2.60
CA ILE A 29 -12.33 19.50 1.37
C ILE A 29 -11.11 18.69 0.92
N LEU A 30 -11.19 18.16 -0.30
CA LEU A 30 -10.10 17.40 -0.92
C LEU A 30 -8.96 18.35 -1.32
N SER A 31 -7.78 17.80 -1.59
CA SER A 31 -6.65 18.57 -2.11
C SER A 31 -6.94 19.24 -3.46
N SER A 32 -7.94 18.76 -4.21
CA SER A 32 -8.48 19.39 -5.42
C SER A 32 -9.38 20.59 -5.17
N GLY A 33 -9.73 20.90 -3.89
CA GLY A 33 -10.72 21.92 -3.51
C GLY A 33 -12.17 21.44 -3.58
N GLN A 34 -12.45 20.23 -4.04
CA GLN A 34 -13.79 19.66 -4.10
C GLN A 34 -14.26 19.19 -2.72
N LYS A 35 -15.57 19.34 -2.44
CA LYS A 35 -16.21 18.76 -1.26
C LYS A 35 -16.46 17.27 -1.46
N SER A 36 -16.22 16.50 -0.42
CA SER A 36 -16.53 15.06 -0.37
C SER A 36 -17.11 14.74 1.01
N ASN A 37 -18.09 13.83 1.06
CA ASN A 37 -18.62 13.28 2.31
C ASN A 37 -17.95 11.98 2.70
N PHE A 38 -16.83 11.63 2.06
CA PHE A 38 -16.07 10.42 2.33
C PHE A 38 -14.72 10.78 2.94
N TYR A 39 -14.55 10.45 4.20
CA TYR A 39 -13.26 10.52 4.88
C TYR A 39 -12.82 9.14 5.30
N ILE A 40 -11.55 8.81 5.10
CA ILE A 40 -10.96 7.56 5.58
C ILE A 40 -9.51 7.78 6.02
N ASP A 41 -9.18 7.32 7.25
CA ASP A 41 -7.82 7.20 7.75
C ASP A 41 -7.54 5.72 8.06
N CYS A 42 -7.04 5.01 7.07
CA CYS A 42 -6.78 3.57 7.15
C CYS A 42 -5.85 3.18 8.30
N LYS A 43 -4.99 4.10 8.78
CA LYS A 43 -4.06 3.83 9.88
C LYS A 43 -4.79 3.43 11.17
N GLN A 44 -5.99 3.96 11.41
CA GLN A 44 -6.78 3.62 12.60
C GLN A 44 -7.11 2.12 12.67
N ALA A 45 -7.39 1.50 11.53
CA ALA A 45 -7.65 0.06 11.45
C ALA A 45 -6.36 -0.75 11.29
N VAL A 46 -5.45 -0.30 10.42
CA VAL A 46 -4.21 -1.03 10.08
C VAL A 46 -3.26 -1.13 11.28
N LEU A 47 -3.25 -0.17 12.19
CA LEU A 47 -2.42 -0.20 13.39
C LEU A 47 -3.00 -1.07 14.52
N SER A 48 -4.25 -1.55 14.41
CA SER A 48 -4.74 -2.59 15.31
C SER A 48 -4.03 -3.92 15.04
N ALA A 49 -3.85 -4.76 16.06
CA ALA A 49 -3.18 -6.05 15.90
C ALA A 49 -3.86 -6.93 14.85
N GLU A 50 -5.19 -6.98 14.85
CA GLU A 50 -5.97 -7.75 13.89
C GLU A 50 -5.89 -7.14 12.47
N GLY A 51 -6.05 -5.82 12.33
CA GLY A 51 -5.96 -5.13 11.05
C GLY A 51 -4.58 -5.23 10.43
N HIS A 52 -3.52 -5.15 11.25
CA HIS A 52 -2.15 -5.33 10.81
C HIS A 52 -1.91 -6.74 10.23
N PHE A 53 -2.36 -7.77 10.93
CA PHE A 53 -2.29 -9.15 10.43
C PHE A 53 -3.08 -9.34 9.14
N LEU A 54 -4.33 -8.86 9.09
CA LEU A 54 -5.21 -9.04 7.94
C LEU A 54 -4.68 -8.34 6.69
N VAL A 55 -4.19 -7.09 6.82
CA VAL A 55 -3.61 -6.37 5.68
C VAL A 55 -2.34 -7.04 5.17
N GLY A 56 -1.46 -7.47 6.08
CA GLY A 56 -0.26 -8.21 5.72
C GLY A 56 -0.58 -9.49 4.97
N TRP A 57 -1.56 -10.26 5.45
CA TRP A 57 -1.96 -11.52 4.83
C TRP A 57 -2.60 -11.30 3.44
N LEU A 58 -3.54 -10.36 3.32
CA LEU A 58 -4.22 -10.06 2.07
C LEU A 58 -3.28 -9.51 1.00
N PHE A 59 -2.42 -8.57 1.36
CA PHE A 59 -1.44 -8.01 0.44
C PHE A 59 -0.45 -9.06 -0.05
N ASN A 60 0.03 -9.95 0.82
CA ASN A 60 0.88 -11.07 0.41
C ASN A 60 0.20 -11.97 -0.61
N ARG A 61 -1.11 -12.24 -0.46
CA ARG A 61 -1.88 -13.03 -1.44
C ARG A 61 -1.99 -12.33 -2.78
N VAL A 62 -2.32 -11.03 -2.77
CA VAL A 62 -2.39 -10.20 -3.99
C VAL A 62 -1.04 -10.16 -4.71
N ILE A 63 0.05 -9.94 -3.97
CA ILE A 63 1.40 -9.90 -4.55
C ILE A 63 1.78 -11.27 -5.13
N ALA A 64 1.51 -12.35 -4.41
CA ALA A 64 1.83 -13.70 -4.88
C ALA A 64 1.08 -14.08 -6.17
N GLU A 65 -0.14 -13.57 -6.35
CA GLU A 65 -0.97 -13.83 -7.53
C GLU A 65 -0.56 -12.97 -8.73
N HIS A 66 -0.29 -11.67 -8.52
CA HIS A 66 -0.12 -10.72 -9.62
C HIS A 66 1.33 -10.37 -9.95
N ALA A 67 2.26 -10.57 -9.01
CA ALA A 67 3.68 -10.31 -9.20
C ALA A 67 4.53 -11.28 -8.36
N PRO A 68 4.56 -12.57 -8.72
CA PRO A 68 5.21 -13.62 -7.92
C PRO A 68 6.73 -13.48 -7.83
N ASP A 69 7.34 -12.63 -8.63
CA ASP A 69 8.77 -12.33 -8.61
C ASP A 69 9.18 -11.18 -7.68
N VAL A 70 8.23 -10.46 -7.07
CA VAL A 70 8.49 -9.39 -6.10
C VAL A 70 9.29 -9.94 -4.92
N GLU A 71 10.35 -9.20 -4.53
CA GLU A 71 11.26 -9.53 -3.45
C GLU A 71 11.21 -8.53 -2.28
N ALA A 72 10.72 -7.30 -2.53
CA ALA A 72 10.53 -6.30 -1.48
C ALA A 72 9.27 -5.44 -1.72
N VAL A 73 8.77 -4.86 -0.63
CA VAL A 73 7.60 -4.00 -0.64
C VAL A 73 7.89 -2.68 0.07
N GLY A 74 7.29 -1.60 -0.40
CA GLY A 74 7.47 -0.30 0.26
C GLY A 74 6.57 0.76 -0.33
N GLY A 75 6.69 1.99 0.16
CA GLY A 75 5.90 3.12 -0.32
C GLY A 75 6.23 4.40 0.41
N LEU A 76 5.44 5.46 0.18
CA LEU A 76 5.71 6.77 0.77
C LEU A 76 5.31 6.79 2.25
N THR A 77 6.24 7.26 3.10
CA THR A 77 5.97 7.46 4.53
C THR A 77 4.83 8.48 4.74
N MET A 78 3.95 8.35 5.74
CA MET A 78 3.78 7.30 6.74
C MET A 78 2.68 6.31 6.36
N GLY A 79 1.90 6.55 5.28
CA GLY A 79 0.76 5.69 4.91
C GLY A 79 1.18 4.25 4.60
N ALA A 80 2.29 4.10 3.88
CA ALA A 80 2.78 2.78 3.49
C ALA A 80 3.58 2.04 4.59
N ASP A 81 4.11 2.73 5.59
CA ASP A 81 5.01 2.12 6.58
C ASP A 81 4.37 0.94 7.32
N PRO A 82 3.14 1.07 7.90
CA PRO A 82 2.51 -0.06 8.57
C PRO A 82 2.11 -1.18 7.59
N LEU A 83 1.80 -0.85 6.34
CA LEU A 83 1.49 -1.85 5.30
C LEU A 83 2.72 -2.70 4.98
N ALA A 84 3.86 -2.06 4.72
CA ALA A 84 5.11 -2.74 4.40
C ALA A 84 5.61 -3.60 5.57
N SER A 85 5.51 -3.08 6.80
CA SER A 85 5.82 -3.82 8.02
C SER A 85 4.94 -5.08 8.17
N ALA A 86 3.63 -4.93 7.98
CA ALA A 86 2.68 -6.04 8.05
C ALA A 86 2.99 -7.12 7.00
N VAL A 87 3.22 -6.70 5.74
CA VAL A 87 3.54 -7.61 4.63
C VAL A 87 4.84 -8.36 4.92
N ALA A 88 5.90 -7.67 5.32
CA ALA A 88 7.19 -8.30 5.61
C ALA A 88 7.06 -9.36 6.72
N THR A 89 6.40 -9.03 7.83
CA THR A 89 6.21 -9.95 8.96
C THR A 89 5.41 -11.18 8.54
N VAL A 90 4.28 -11.00 7.86
CA VAL A 90 3.43 -12.13 7.46
C VAL A 90 4.08 -12.97 6.36
N SER A 91 4.81 -12.35 5.43
CA SER A 91 5.54 -13.06 4.37
C SER A 91 6.62 -13.98 4.92
N TYR A 92 7.35 -13.51 5.94
CA TYR A 92 8.36 -14.32 6.62
C TYR A 92 7.74 -15.55 7.29
N LEU A 93 6.64 -15.37 8.03
CA LEU A 93 5.89 -16.46 8.66
C LEU A 93 5.29 -17.43 7.62
N GLY A 94 4.96 -16.94 6.45
CA GLY A 94 4.43 -17.72 5.33
C GLY A 94 5.50 -18.48 4.51
N GLY A 95 6.77 -18.35 4.86
CA GLY A 95 7.88 -19.05 4.17
C GLY A 95 8.29 -18.45 2.82
N ARG A 96 7.78 -17.26 2.47
CA ARG A 96 8.17 -16.50 1.28
C ARG A 96 8.46 -15.06 1.69
N PRO A 97 9.62 -14.78 2.30
CA PRO A 97 9.93 -13.48 2.85
C PRO A 97 10.01 -12.39 1.77
N LEU A 98 9.39 -11.26 2.06
CA LEU A 98 9.49 -10.00 1.30
C LEU A 98 10.11 -8.95 2.23
N ASP A 99 11.20 -8.32 1.79
CA ASP A 99 11.82 -7.25 2.56
C ASP A 99 10.98 -5.97 2.52
N ALA A 100 11.08 -5.14 3.57
CA ALA A 100 10.42 -3.83 3.60
C ALA A 100 11.41 -2.70 3.36
N PHE A 101 10.95 -1.68 2.61
CA PHE A 101 11.65 -0.40 2.48
C PHE A 101 10.66 0.76 2.59
N TYR A 102 11.16 1.95 2.98
CA TYR A 102 10.33 3.15 3.06
C TYR A 102 10.86 4.24 2.15
N VAL A 103 9.96 4.98 1.52
CA VAL A 103 10.28 6.16 0.72
C VAL A 103 9.95 7.40 1.53
N ARG A 104 10.94 8.22 1.80
CA ARG A 104 10.80 9.45 2.59
C ARG A 104 10.08 10.53 1.79
N LYS A 105 9.32 11.39 2.48
CA LYS A 105 8.72 12.60 1.87
C LYS A 105 9.78 13.63 1.51
N GLU A 106 10.86 13.68 2.31
CA GLU A 106 12.00 14.59 2.16
C GLU A 106 13.31 13.80 2.24
N ALA A 107 14.32 14.26 1.50
CA ALA A 107 15.63 13.65 1.55
C ALA A 107 16.27 13.84 2.95
N LYS A 108 17.00 12.81 3.42
CA LYS A 108 17.81 12.98 4.63
C LYS A 108 18.93 13.97 4.35
N GLY A 109 18.97 15.08 5.09
CA GLY A 109 19.97 16.14 4.95
C GLY A 109 21.39 15.66 5.29
N HIS A 110 22.38 16.30 4.63
CA HIS A 110 23.83 16.07 4.67
C HIS A 110 24.34 14.89 3.84
N GLY A 111 24.97 15.19 2.71
CA GLY A 111 25.57 14.26 1.75
C GLY A 111 24.65 13.91 0.57
N THR A 112 24.77 12.71 0.04
CA THR A 112 23.88 12.25 -1.03
C THR A 112 22.46 12.15 -0.53
N ALA A 113 21.52 12.86 -1.18
CA ALA A 113 20.10 12.86 -0.84
C ALA A 113 19.56 11.42 -0.76
N GLN A 114 19.29 10.96 0.45
CA GLN A 114 18.81 9.60 0.68
C GLN A 114 17.29 9.61 0.82
N TRP A 115 16.61 9.03 -0.17
CA TRP A 115 15.16 8.94 -0.23
C TRP A 115 14.58 7.62 0.30
N LEU A 116 15.39 6.54 0.32
CA LEU A 116 14.97 5.21 0.72
C LEU A 116 15.61 4.81 2.05
N GLU A 117 14.79 4.26 2.95
CA GLU A 117 15.23 3.50 4.11
C GLU A 117 15.20 2.00 3.80
N GLY A 118 16.01 1.18 4.50
CA GLY A 118 16.14 -0.25 4.18
C GLY A 118 17.11 -0.54 3.03
N ARG A 119 17.87 0.44 2.54
CA ARG A 119 18.73 0.36 1.35
C ARG A 119 19.70 -0.81 1.29
N LYS A 120 20.15 -1.31 2.45
CA LYS A 120 21.09 -2.44 2.50
C LYS A 120 20.49 -3.76 2.01
N LEU A 121 19.16 -3.83 1.99
CA LEU A 121 18.39 -4.99 1.51
C LEU A 121 18.08 -4.89 0.01
N LEU A 122 18.27 -3.70 -0.59
CA LEU A 122 17.89 -3.41 -1.96
C LEU A 122 19.08 -3.46 -2.92
N ARG A 123 18.82 -3.88 -4.16
CA ARG A 123 19.81 -3.89 -5.25
C ARG A 123 19.17 -3.41 -6.57
N PRO A 124 19.96 -2.81 -7.49
CA PRO A 124 19.47 -2.46 -8.82
C PRO A 124 18.84 -3.66 -9.53
N GLY A 125 17.73 -3.42 -10.24
CA GLY A 125 16.95 -4.45 -10.95
C GLY A 125 16.02 -5.27 -10.06
N MET A 126 16.08 -5.12 -8.72
CA MET A 126 15.22 -5.86 -7.79
C MET A 126 13.74 -5.55 -8.04
N PRO A 127 12.89 -6.59 -8.24
CA PRO A 127 11.46 -6.40 -8.42
C PRO A 127 10.79 -6.08 -7.08
N VAL A 128 10.01 -4.99 -7.08
CA VAL A 128 9.34 -4.50 -5.86
C VAL A 128 7.88 -4.18 -6.11
N ALA A 129 7.06 -4.25 -5.06
CA ALA A 129 5.71 -3.70 -5.06
C ALA A 129 5.66 -2.39 -4.26
N ILE A 130 4.95 -1.41 -4.80
CA ILE A 130 4.64 -0.15 -4.10
C ILE A 130 3.28 -0.30 -3.41
N LEU A 131 3.25 0.04 -2.12
CA LEU A 131 2.07 -0.03 -1.28
C LEU A 131 1.50 1.37 -1.03
N GLU A 132 0.18 1.48 -1.02
CA GLU A 132 -0.54 2.73 -0.75
C GLU A 132 -1.75 2.45 0.15
N ASP A 133 -1.94 3.24 1.19
CA ASP A 133 -3.09 3.11 2.09
C ASP A 133 -4.39 3.62 1.43
N VAL A 134 -4.32 4.78 0.79
CA VAL A 134 -5.49 5.39 0.12
C VAL A 134 -5.11 5.98 -1.23
N VAL A 135 -5.59 5.37 -2.29
CA VAL A 135 -5.46 5.91 -3.65
C VAL A 135 -6.51 7.00 -3.87
N THR A 136 -6.06 8.26 -3.95
CA THR A 136 -6.88 9.41 -4.35
C THR A 136 -6.53 9.82 -5.78
N THR A 137 -5.63 10.77 -5.94
CA THR A 137 -5.04 11.18 -7.24
C THR A 137 -3.81 10.36 -7.64
N GLY A 138 -3.32 9.51 -6.74
CA GLY A 138 -2.12 8.69 -6.94
C GLY A 138 -0.79 9.40 -6.69
N GLY A 139 -0.79 10.67 -6.29
CA GLY A 139 0.42 11.48 -6.17
C GLY A 139 1.48 10.91 -5.21
N SER A 140 1.07 10.29 -4.09
CA SER A 140 1.98 9.66 -3.13
C SER A 140 2.68 8.44 -3.74
N ALA A 141 1.90 7.52 -4.31
CA ALA A 141 2.45 6.32 -4.93
C ALA A 141 3.33 6.65 -6.15
N LEU A 142 2.95 7.65 -6.98
CA LEU A 142 3.81 8.12 -8.09
C LEU A 142 5.16 8.66 -7.61
N LYS A 143 5.19 9.39 -6.50
CA LYS A 143 6.46 9.83 -5.88
C LYS A 143 7.29 8.63 -5.41
N ALA A 144 6.65 7.65 -4.77
CA ALA A 144 7.33 6.43 -4.33
C ALA A 144 7.91 5.65 -5.51
N ILE A 145 7.15 5.49 -6.60
CA ILE A 145 7.59 4.85 -7.85
C ILE A 145 8.80 5.57 -8.43
N ALA A 146 8.76 6.90 -8.53
CA ALA A 146 9.85 7.70 -9.07
C ALA A 146 11.15 7.48 -8.26
N ARG A 147 11.07 7.52 -6.92
CA ARG A 147 12.24 7.30 -6.04
C ARG A 147 12.75 5.87 -6.06
N ALA A 148 11.85 4.88 -6.13
CA ALA A 148 12.24 3.48 -6.29
C ALA A 148 13.02 3.26 -7.61
N ARG A 149 12.51 3.82 -8.72
CA ARG A 149 13.17 3.74 -10.02
C ARG A 149 14.49 4.51 -10.08
N GLU A 150 14.57 5.68 -9.46
CA GLU A 150 15.81 6.46 -9.35
C GLU A 150 16.91 5.68 -8.61
N PHE A 151 16.53 4.86 -7.63
CA PHE A 151 17.46 3.92 -6.98
C PHE A 151 17.83 2.72 -7.87
N GLY A 152 17.12 2.48 -8.96
CA GLY A 152 17.31 1.37 -9.87
C GLY A 152 16.37 0.18 -9.62
N LEU A 153 15.35 0.30 -8.78
CA LEU A 153 14.38 -0.79 -8.54
C LEU A 153 13.41 -0.92 -9.73
N ARG A 154 12.94 -2.15 -9.95
CA ARG A 154 11.91 -2.47 -10.93
C ARG A 154 10.55 -2.56 -10.23
N VAL A 155 9.72 -1.55 -10.40
CA VAL A 155 8.35 -1.55 -9.85
C VAL A 155 7.48 -2.46 -10.69
N SER A 156 7.10 -3.62 -10.14
CA SER A 156 6.33 -4.67 -10.81
C SER A 156 4.82 -4.58 -10.53
N LEU A 157 4.44 -4.03 -9.38
CA LEU A 157 3.05 -3.95 -8.94
C LEU A 157 2.83 -2.75 -8.03
N ILE A 158 1.63 -2.21 -8.04
CA ILE A 158 1.12 -1.29 -7.02
C ILE A 158 -0.02 -1.99 -6.29
N VAL A 159 -0.01 -1.99 -4.95
CA VAL A 159 -1.11 -2.55 -4.15
C VAL A 159 -1.67 -1.45 -3.26
N GLY A 160 -2.93 -1.07 -3.51
CA GLY A 160 -3.67 -0.09 -2.72
C GLY A 160 -4.64 -0.77 -1.74
N LEU A 161 -4.77 -0.22 -0.53
CA LEU A 161 -5.75 -0.72 0.42
C LEU A 161 -7.16 -0.23 0.04
N VAL A 162 -7.34 1.07 -0.14
CA VAL A 162 -8.62 1.68 -0.54
C VAL A 162 -8.44 2.58 -1.75
N ASP A 163 -9.20 2.34 -2.81
CA ASP A 163 -9.33 3.23 -3.96
C ASP A 163 -10.56 4.14 -3.77
N ARG A 164 -10.33 5.45 -3.67
CA ARG A 164 -11.40 6.44 -3.51
C ARG A 164 -12.13 6.75 -4.81
N GLU A 165 -11.70 6.16 -5.93
CA GLU A 165 -12.29 6.37 -7.26
C GLU A 165 -12.27 7.86 -7.69
N GLU A 166 -11.17 8.57 -7.36
CA GLU A 166 -10.95 10.00 -7.64
C GLU A 166 -9.91 10.21 -8.77
N GLY A 167 -9.82 9.27 -9.72
CA GLY A 167 -8.98 9.36 -10.93
C GLY A 167 -7.53 8.92 -10.76
N GLY A 168 -7.08 8.55 -9.55
CA GLY A 168 -5.71 8.11 -9.31
C GLY A 168 -5.34 6.80 -9.98
N ARG A 169 -6.30 5.91 -10.19
CA ARG A 169 -6.09 4.61 -10.84
C ARG A 169 -5.41 4.74 -12.20
N GLU A 170 -5.98 5.54 -13.09
CA GLU A 170 -5.44 5.72 -14.45
C GLU A 170 -4.03 6.32 -14.46
N ALA A 171 -3.75 7.22 -13.51
CA ALA A 171 -2.42 7.80 -13.36
C ALA A 171 -1.39 6.74 -12.92
N LEU A 172 -1.75 5.87 -11.98
CA LEU A 172 -0.89 4.82 -11.44
C LEU A 172 -0.65 3.69 -12.45
N GLU A 173 -1.68 3.26 -13.17
CA GLU A 173 -1.59 2.18 -14.16
C GLU A 173 -0.66 2.50 -15.34
N ARG A 174 -0.40 3.79 -15.62
CA ARG A 174 0.69 4.19 -16.53
C ARG A 174 2.09 3.89 -15.97
N GLY A 175 2.21 3.77 -14.67
CA GLY A 175 3.46 3.48 -13.98
C GLY A 175 3.72 1.98 -13.80
N ALA A 176 2.74 1.26 -13.30
CA ALA A 176 2.77 -0.19 -13.08
C ALA A 176 1.34 -0.70 -12.88
N PRO A 177 1.07 -2.02 -13.05
CA PRO A 177 -0.24 -2.60 -12.76
C PRO A 177 -0.70 -2.25 -11.33
N LEU A 178 -1.99 -1.89 -11.16
CA LEU A 178 -2.58 -1.56 -9.87
C LEU A 178 -3.62 -2.60 -9.46
N GLN A 179 -3.47 -3.13 -8.26
CA GLN A 179 -4.48 -3.92 -7.56
C GLN A 179 -4.94 -3.17 -6.31
N THR A 180 -6.24 -3.17 -6.02
CA THR A 180 -6.79 -2.55 -4.80
C THR A 180 -7.70 -3.52 -4.08
N LEU A 181 -7.60 -3.60 -2.74
CA LEU A 181 -8.45 -4.49 -1.96
C LEU A 181 -9.89 -3.98 -1.88
N PHE A 182 -10.06 -2.68 -1.70
CA PHE A 182 -11.37 -2.07 -1.54
C PHE A 182 -11.54 -0.85 -2.43
N ARG A 183 -12.81 -0.52 -2.72
CA ARG A 183 -13.22 0.70 -3.41
C ARG A 183 -14.18 1.50 -2.55
N ARG A 184 -14.22 2.82 -2.77
CA ARG A 184 -15.13 3.75 -2.08
C ARG A 184 -16.56 3.23 -1.96
N ARG A 185 -17.13 2.70 -3.04
CA ARG A 185 -18.50 2.19 -3.10
C ARG A 185 -18.82 1.01 -2.18
N GLU A 186 -17.81 0.38 -1.58
CA GLU A 186 -17.98 -0.70 -0.61
C GLU A 186 -18.20 -0.18 0.83
N PHE A 187 -17.96 1.11 1.05
CA PHE A 187 -18.13 1.76 2.35
C PHE A 187 -19.48 2.47 2.49
N ILE A 188 -20.06 2.90 1.38
CA ILE A 188 -21.31 3.69 1.30
C ILE A 188 -22.45 2.83 0.74
#